data_de7796f9298a092cbd82020332652f34
#
_entry.id   de7796f9298a092cbd82020332652f34
#
_cell.length_a   1.000
_cell.length_b   1.000
_cell.length_c   1.000
_cell.angle_alpha   90.00
_cell.angle_beta   90.00
_cell.angle_gamma   90.00
#
_symmetry.space_group_name_H-M   'P 1'
#
loop_
_entity.id
_entity.type
_entity.pdbx_description
1 polymer ?
#
loop_
_entity_poly.entity_id
_entity_poly.type
_entity_poly.pdbx_seq_one_letter_code
_entity_poly.pdbx_strand_id
1 'polypeptide(L)'
;IKDKIPTIVFDMFEIDTNIKLLDNIPKNMVVYDDFMTQQIIKTYKTIVGNPPYVRTKKGNLYIDFTEKCYNLLEDNGELIFIVPSDFLKLTSASKLLDIMMTNGTFTHIFHPHNEKMFKNASIDVIVFRYCKNSLIDKRVLYNEQLLYITNSNGLITFGEEQNISNILFQDYFDIYVGLVSGKEDVFKNEELGNIEVLNGEDKIEKYIYVKKYPYDNEKINKHLLHHKKKLIERGIRKFNENNWFEWGAPRNITTINNNIGKNCIYISNLTRKPNVAFLGKVNYFGGGLLMLKPKTKCNLNNIVSYLNSNTFKDNFVFSGRFKIGQRQLCNSFIPSEYL
;
A
#
# COMPACT_ATOMS: atom_id res chain seq x y z
N ILE A 1 11.75 -11.81 -28.66
CA ILE A 1 11.28 -10.66 -29.48
C ILE A 1 12.05 -10.66 -30.80
N LYS A 2 13.38 -10.67 -30.80
CA LYS A 2 14.18 -10.61 -32.02
C LYS A 2 13.87 -11.72 -33.04
N ASP A 3 13.62 -12.93 -32.58
CA ASP A 3 13.23 -14.07 -33.44
C ASP A 3 11.89 -13.83 -34.17
N LYS A 4 11.00 -13.04 -33.55
CA LYS A 4 9.69 -12.67 -34.14
C LYS A 4 9.74 -11.38 -34.96
N ILE A 5 10.70 -10.48 -34.66
CA ILE A 5 10.86 -9.20 -35.33
C ILE A 5 12.38 -9.00 -35.60
N PRO A 6 12.92 -9.64 -36.67
CA PRO A 6 14.36 -9.65 -36.96
C PRO A 6 14.97 -8.26 -37.21
N THR A 7 14.15 -7.32 -37.70
CA THR A 7 14.54 -5.93 -38.05
C THR A 7 14.57 -4.99 -36.84
N ILE A 8 14.16 -5.43 -35.66
CA ILE A 8 14.12 -4.58 -34.47
C ILE A 8 15.54 -4.17 -34.04
N VAL A 9 15.74 -2.89 -33.81
CA VAL A 9 16.95 -2.33 -33.21
C VAL A 9 16.64 -2.05 -31.73
N PHE A 10 17.48 -2.56 -30.85
CA PHE A 10 17.29 -2.38 -29.40
C PHE A 10 18.64 -2.24 -28.68
N ASP A 11 18.62 -1.55 -27.58
CA ASP A 11 19.71 -1.50 -26.60
C ASP A 11 19.32 -2.35 -25.39
N MET A 12 20.27 -3.05 -24.85
CA MET A 12 20.13 -3.80 -23.59
C MET A 12 21.10 -3.25 -22.56
N PHE A 13 20.62 -3.13 -21.33
CA PHE A 13 21.41 -2.69 -20.19
C PHE A 13 21.48 -3.83 -19.16
N GLU A 14 22.67 -4.16 -18.71
CA GLU A 14 22.92 -5.18 -17.70
C GLU A 14 24.07 -4.74 -16.81
N ILE A 15 23.94 -4.87 -15.51
CA ILE A 15 24.99 -4.53 -14.55
C ILE A 15 25.93 -5.71 -14.26
N ASP A 16 25.39 -6.95 -14.35
CA ASP A 16 26.18 -8.15 -14.10
C ASP A 16 26.90 -8.62 -15.37
N THR A 17 28.20 -8.40 -15.41
CA THR A 17 29.06 -8.81 -16.53
C THR A 17 29.21 -10.34 -16.66
N ASN A 18 28.83 -11.11 -15.64
CA ASN A 18 28.92 -12.57 -15.62
C ASN A 18 27.66 -13.26 -16.14
N ILE A 19 26.60 -12.51 -16.45
CA ILE A 19 25.36 -13.09 -16.95
C ILE A 19 25.60 -13.79 -18.29
N LYS A 20 25.16 -15.04 -18.38
CA LYS A 20 25.22 -15.79 -19.65
C LYS A 20 24.08 -15.33 -20.56
N LEU A 21 24.43 -14.63 -21.61
CA LEU A 21 23.46 -14.25 -22.63
C LEU A 21 23.01 -15.48 -23.42
N LEU A 22 21.81 -15.41 -23.99
CA LEU A 22 21.34 -16.37 -24.98
C LEU A 22 22.20 -16.26 -26.27
N ASP A 23 22.41 -17.36 -26.97
CA ASP A 23 23.30 -17.43 -28.13
C ASP A 23 22.89 -16.49 -29.29
N ASN A 24 21.61 -16.16 -29.39
CA ASN A 24 21.05 -15.24 -30.38
C ASN A 24 21.16 -13.75 -29.99
N ILE A 25 21.77 -13.43 -28.86
CA ILE A 25 21.99 -12.04 -28.41
C ILE A 25 23.44 -11.64 -28.67
N PRO A 26 23.70 -10.71 -29.60
CA PRO A 26 25.03 -10.21 -29.85
C PRO A 26 25.55 -9.40 -28.63
N LYS A 27 26.75 -9.71 -28.17
CA LYS A 27 27.36 -9.04 -27.01
C LYS A 27 27.51 -7.53 -27.19
N ASN A 28 27.72 -7.07 -28.41
CA ASN A 28 27.86 -5.65 -28.75
C ASN A 28 26.53 -4.87 -28.65
N MET A 29 25.41 -5.53 -28.44
CA MET A 29 24.12 -4.89 -28.19
C MET A 29 23.81 -4.71 -26.69
N VAL A 30 24.68 -5.22 -25.82
CA VAL A 30 24.52 -5.12 -24.37
C VAL A 30 25.48 -4.07 -23.83
N VAL A 31 24.93 -3.07 -23.16
CA VAL A 31 25.68 -2.08 -22.42
C VAL A 31 25.83 -2.59 -20.97
N TYR A 32 27.05 -2.99 -20.63
CA TYR A 32 27.37 -3.46 -19.28
C TYR A 32 27.71 -2.27 -18.38
N ASP A 33 26.69 -1.67 -17.78
CA ASP A 33 26.82 -0.55 -16.87
C ASP A 33 25.59 -0.45 -15.96
N ASP A 34 25.69 0.34 -14.88
CA ASP A 34 24.54 0.65 -14.04
C ASP A 34 23.57 1.59 -14.78
N PHE A 35 22.45 1.02 -15.21
CA PHE A 35 21.40 1.77 -15.89
C PHE A 35 20.97 3.02 -15.11
N MET A 36 20.96 2.98 -13.77
CA MET A 36 20.50 4.12 -12.97
C MET A 36 21.43 5.32 -13.01
N THR A 37 22.74 5.09 -13.13
CA THR A 37 23.78 6.16 -13.16
C THR A 37 24.11 6.60 -14.56
N GLN A 38 23.89 5.77 -15.58
CA GLN A 38 24.26 6.07 -16.95
C GLN A 38 23.43 7.23 -17.52
N GLN A 39 24.10 8.15 -18.21
CA GLN A 39 23.46 9.20 -19.00
C GLN A 39 23.01 8.65 -20.35
N ILE A 40 21.71 8.58 -20.57
CA ILE A 40 21.09 8.14 -21.82
C ILE A 40 20.45 9.36 -22.47
N ILE A 41 20.94 9.76 -23.64
CA ILE A 41 20.49 10.98 -24.34
C ILE A 41 19.32 10.68 -25.27
N LYS A 42 19.23 9.44 -25.80
CA LYS A 42 18.19 9.04 -26.72
C LYS A 42 16.90 8.64 -26.00
N THR A 43 15.78 8.76 -26.72
CA THR A 43 14.47 8.28 -26.29
C THR A 43 14.10 6.98 -27.00
N TYR A 44 13.10 6.30 -26.51
CA TYR A 44 12.66 4.98 -26.98
C TYR A 44 11.16 4.93 -27.23
N LYS A 45 10.77 4.28 -28.32
CA LYS A 45 9.36 4.01 -28.61
C LYS A 45 8.78 2.93 -27.69
N THR A 46 9.58 1.93 -27.37
CA THR A 46 9.17 0.82 -26.50
C THR A 46 10.28 0.50 -25.50
N ILE A 47 9.93 0.46 -24.23
CA ILE A 47 10.84 0.01 -23.16
C ILE A 47 10.20 -1.20 -22.48
N VAL A 48 10.97 -2.29 -22.37
CA VAL A 48 10.53 -3.54 -21.71
C VAL A 48 11.52 -3.88 -20.61
N GLY A 49 11.04 -4.23 -19.42
CA GLY A 49 11.94 -4.55 -18.32
C GLY A 49 11.30 -5.30 -17.15
N ASN A 50 12.19 -5.88 -16.37
CA ASN A 50 11.91 -6.44 -15.05
C ASN A 50 12.90 -5.81 -14.06
N PRO A 51 12.60 -4.61 -13.53
CA PRO A 51 13.52 -3.90 -12.65
C PRO A 51 13.74 -4.65 -11.33
N PRO A 52 14.87 -4.44 -10.64
CA PRO A 52 15.18 -5.12 -9.39
C PRO A 52 14.26 -4.65 -8.24
N TYR A 53 13.64 -5.60 -7.53
CA TYR A 53 12.73 -5.31 -6.38
C TYR A 53 13.50 -5.12 -5.07
N VAL A 54 14.51 -4.27 -5.10
CA VAL A 54 15.38 -4.00 -3.97
C VAL A 54 14.95 -2.72 -3.26
N ARG A 55 14.98 -2.75 -1.93
CA ARG A 55 14.74 -1.57 -1.11
C ARG A 55 16.05 -0.85 -0.82
N THR A 56 16.14 0.41 -1.20
CA THR A 56 17.28 1.29 -0.92
C THR A 56 16.97 2.23 0.26
N LYS A 57 17.95 3.01 0.68
CA LYS A 57 17.74 4.08 1.67
C LYS A 57 16.75 5.16 1.18
N LYS A 58 16.59 5.32 -0.13
CA LYS A 58 15.71 6.31 -0.77
C LYS A 58 14.31 5.77 -1.04
N GLY A 59 14.11 4.44 -1.08
CA GLY A 59 12.83 3.81 -1.38
C GLY A 59 12.98 2.49 -2.13
N ASN A 60 12.01 2.16 -2.95
CA ASN A 60 12.00 0.95 -3.77
C ASN A 60 12.65 1.24 -5.13
N LEU A 61 13.75 0.58 -5.42
CA LEU A 61 14.57 0.83 -6.63
C LEU A 61 13.77 0.68 -7.93
N TYR A 62 12.83 -0.27 -8.01
CA TYR A 62 12.00 -0.45 -9.21
C TYR A 62 11.11 0.76 -9.53
N ILE A 63 10.76 1.60 -8.54
CA ILE A 63 10.04 2.85 -8.77
C ILE A 63 10.96 3.86 -9.46
N ASP A 64 12.21 4.00 -8.99
CA ASP A 64 13.22 4.88 -9.59
C ASP A 64 13.52 4.44 -11.03
N PHE A 65 13.60 3.11 -11.28
CA PHE A 65 13.72 2.55 -12.64
C PHE A 65 12.53 2.92 -13.52
N THR A 66 11.31 2.79 -12.99
CA THR A 66 10.09 3.14 -13.73
C THR A 66 10.08 4.62 -14.10
N GLU A 67 10.45 5.50 -13.17
CA GLU A 67 10.54 6.94 -13.40
C GLU A 67 11.59 7.28 -14.48
N LYS A 68 12.77 6.69 -14.40
CA LYS A 68 13.81 6.88 -15.42
C LYS A 68 13.34 6.40 -16.78
N CYS A 69 12.76 5.21 -16.87
CA CYS A 69 12.23 4.67 -18.13
C CYS A 69 11.09 5.53 -18.69
N TYR A 70 10.17 6.01 -17.84
CA TYR A 70 9.11 6.94 -18.26
C TYR A 70 9.67 8.22 -18.90
N ASN A 71 10.75 8.77 -18.33
CA ASN A 71 11.40 9.97 -18.86
C ASN A 71 12.15 9.71 -20.19
N LEU A 72 12.53 8.47 -20.46
CA LEU A 72 13.16 8.04 -21.71
C LEU A 72 12.17 7.64 -22.80
N LEU A 73 10.85 7.64 -22.54
CA LEU A 73 9.86 7.36 -23.56
C LEU A 73 9.66 8.53 -24.50
N GLU A 74 9.60 8.20 -25.79
CA GLU A 74 9.09 9.11 -26.82
C GLU A 74 7.61 9.46 -26.59
N ASP A 75 7.12 10.47 -27.27
CA ASP A 75 5.68 10.72 -27.38
C ASP A 75 5.01 9.53 -28.08
N ASN A 76 3.90 9.08 -27.53
CA ASN A 76 3.20 7.84 -27.92
C ASN A 76 4.04 6.56 -27.73
N GLY A 77 5.11 6.63 -26.95
CA GLY A 77 5.89 5.47 -26.57
C GLY A 77 5.22 4.64 -25.49
N GLU A 78 5.69 3.40 -25.32
CA GLU A 78 5.11 2.44 -24.39
C GLU A 78 6.14 1.84 -23.43
N LEU A 79 5.71 1.59 -22.20
CA LEU A 79 6.47 0.95 -21.15
C LEU A 79 5.79 -0.35 -20.75
N ILE A 80 6.51 -1.47 -20.82
CA ILE A 80 6.02 -2.78 -20.44
C ILE A 80 6.90 -3.34 -19.33
N PHE A 81 6.39 -3.34 -18.11
CA PHE A 81 7.16 -3.74 -16.94
C PHE A 81 6.48 -4.84 -16.13
N ILE A 82 7.32 -5.67 -15.51
CA ILE A 82 6.93 -6.58 -14.43
C ILE A 82 7.30 -5.89 -13.12
N VAL A 83 6.32 -5.67 -12.23
CA VAL A 83 6.53 -5.00 -10.95
C VAL A 83 5.69 -5.67 -9.84
N PRO A 84 6.01 -5.46 -8.54
CA PRO A 84 5.15 -5.90 -7.46
C PRO A 84 3.71 -5.41 -7.63
N SER A 85 2.72 -6.25 -7.34
CA SER A 85 1.30 -5.97 -7.60
C SER A 85 0.76 -4.75 -6.84
N ASP A 86 1.38 -4.41 -5.70
CA ASP A 86 1.02 -3.22 -4.93
C ASP A 86 1.57 -1.90 -5.50
N PHE A 87 2.35 -1.93 -6.58
CA PHE A 87 2.92 -0.73 -7.25
C PHE A 87 1.89 0.36 -7.46
N LEU A 88 0.72 0.02 -8.03
CA LEU A 88 -0.36 0.94 -8.36
C LEU A 88 -1.05 1.58 -7.12
N LYS A 89 -0.72 1.12 -5.92
CA LYS A 89 -1.31 1.54 -4.65
C LYS A 89 -0.29 2.13 -3.67
N LEU A 90 1.02 2.03 -3.97
CA LEU A 90 2.06 2.47 -3.05
C LEU A 90 2.12 3.99 -2.88
N THR A 91 2.27 4.43 -1.64
CA THR A 91 2.49 5.85 -1.33
C THR A 91 3.78 6.37 -1.97
N SER A 92 4.84 5.57 -2.00
CA SER A 92 6.12 5.95 -2.62
C SER A 92 6.06 6.09 -4.14
N ALA A 93 5.13 5.41 -4.80
CA ALA A 93 4.93 5.50 -6.25
C ALA A 93 3.90 6.57 -6.65
N SER A 94 3.14 7.12 -5.70
CA SER A 94 1.95 7.93 -6.00
C SER A 94 2.23 9.14 -6.89
N LYS A 95 3.34 9.84 -6.64
CA LYS A 95 3.73 11.02 -7.42
C LYS A 95 4.03 10.66 -8.87
N LEU A 96 4.76 9.56 -9.07
CA LEU A 96 5.05 9.04 -10.40
C LEU A 96 3.77 8.58 -11.12
N LEU A 97 2.91 7.83 -10.42
CA LEU A 97 1.64 7.34 -10.97
C LEU A 97 0.70 8.50 -11.36
N ASP A 98 0.67 9.55 -10.56
CA ASP A 98 -0.13 10.75 -10.87
C ASP A 98 0.37 11.42 -12.16
N ILE A 99 1.68 11.59 -12.31
CA ILE A 99 2.31 12.12 -13.53
C ILE A 99 2.02 11.21 -14.73
N MET A 100 2.18 9.89 -14.58
CA MET A 100 1.92 8.93 -15.65
C MET A 100 0.45 8.98 -16.10
N MET A 101 -0.51 9.01 -15.16
CA MET A 101 -1.94 9.06 -15.48
C MET A 101 -2.41 10.43 -16.02
N THR A 102 -1.67 11.49 -15.75
CA THR A 102 -1.91 12.80 -16.36
C THR A 102 -1.45 12.84 -17.82
N ASN A 103 -0.35 12.16 -18.13
CA ASN A 103 0.31 12.20 -19.45
C ASN A 103 0.17 10.89 -20.24
N GLY A 104 -0.78 10.03 -19.90
CA GLY A 104 -1.00 8.76 -20.59
C GLY A 104 -1.91 7.83 -19.80
N THR A 105 -1.89 6.54 -20.12
CA THR A 105 -2.72 5.56 -19.42
C THR A 105 -2.12 4.16 -19.44
N PHE A 106 -2.51 3.34 -18.47
CA PHE A 106 -2.27 1.90 -18.49
C PHE A 106 -3.31 1.24 -19.40
N THR A 107 -2.88 0.62 -20.48
CA THR A 107 -3.77 -0.03 -21.45
C THR A 107 -4.03 -1.50 -21.16
N HIS A 108 -3.03 -2.18 -20.56
CA HIS A 108 -3.12 -3.59 -20.23
C HIS A 108 -2.47 -3.83 -18.86
N ILE A 109 -3.10 -4.68 -18.06
CA ILE A 109 -2.55 -5.20 -16.82
C ILE A 109 -2.84 -6.69 -16.74
N PHE A 110 -1.79 -7.48 -16.61
CA PHE A 110 -1.89 -8.90 -16.35
C PHE A 110 -1.46 -9.19 -14.91
N HIS A 111 -2.38 -9.70 -14.10
CA HIS A 111 -2.16 -10.06 -12.71
C HIS A 111 -2.40 -11.56 -12.52
N PRO A 112 -1.34 -12.38 -12.48
CA PRO A 112 -1.49 -13.83 -12.35
C PRO A 112 -2.01 -14.30 -11.00
N HIS A 113 -2.08 -13.44 -9.98
CA HIS A 113 -2.49 -13.78 -8.61
C HIS A 113 -1.69 -14.95 -8.01
N ASN A 114 -0.43 -15.07 -8.39
CA ASN A 114 0.44 -16.17 -8.01
C ASN A 114 1.77 -15.63 -7.46
N GLU A 115 1.95 -15.69 -6.15
CA GLU A 115 3.17 -15.24 -5.47
C GLU A 115 4.36 -16.21 -5.63
N LYS A 116 4.16 -17.39 -6.22
CA LYS A 116 5.20 -18.42 -6.43
C LYS A 116 5.71 -18.49 -7.87
N MET A 117 5.50 -17.44 -8.66
CA MET A 117 5.98 -17.42 -10.06
C MET A 117 7.52 -17.47 -10.17
N PHE A 118 8.22 -16.93 -9.19
CA PHE A 118 9.68 -16.95 -9.16
C PHE A 118 10.18 -18.05 -8.23
N LYS A 119 11.17 -18.86 -8.70
CA LYS A 119 11.69 -20.02 -7.95
C LYS A 119 12.23 -19.65 -6.55
N ASN A 120 12.79 -18.44 -6.40
CA ASN A 120 13.52 -18.03 -5.20
C ASN A 120 12.87 -16.84 -4.47
N ALA A 121 11.66 -16.42 -4.86
CA ALA A 121 10.97 -15.30 -4.23
C ALA A 121 9.46 -15.53 -4.19
N SER A 122 8.86 -15.27 -3.03
CA SER A 122 7.41 -15.22 -2.88
C SER A 122 6.96 -13.77 -3.01
N ILE A 123 6.60 -13.37 -4.22
CA ILE A 123 6.17 -12.02 -4.51
C ILE A 123 5.04 -12.03 -5.55
N ASP A 124 3.97 -11.35 -5.22
CA ASP A 124 2.85 -11.12 -6.13
C ASP A 124 3.21 -9.97 -7.08
N VAL A 125 3.09 -10.20 -8.38
CA VAL A 125 3.50 -9.26 -9.41
C VAL A 125 2.38 -9.00 -10.42
N ILE A 126 2.48 -7.85 -11.08
CA ILE A 126 1.71 -7.53 -12.29
C ILE A 126 2.66 -7.28 -13.45
N VAL A 127 2.17 -7.56 -14.66
CA VAL A 127 2.75 -7.03 -15.90
C VAL A 127 1.84 -5.93 -16.38
N PHE A 128 2.36 -4.75 -16.59
CA PHE A 128 1.58 -3.65 -17.15
C PHE A 128 2.15 -3.18 -18.49
N ARG A 129 1.27 -2.64 -19.33
CA ARG A 129 1.61 -1.83 -20.50
C ARG A 129 1.04 -0.43 -20.27
N TYR A 130 1.91 0.55 -20.22
CA TYR A 130 1.59 1.97 -20.15
C TYR A 130 1.88 2.62 -21.51
N CYS A 131 1.00 3.52 -21.99
CA CYS A 131 1.19 4.30 -23.19
C CYS A 131 1.19 5.78 -22.85
N LYS A 132 2.29 6.47 -23.19
CA LYS A 132 2.46 7.90 -23.00
C LYS A 132 1.61 8.65 -24.03
N ASN A 133 1.01 9.79 -23.65
CA ASN A 133 0.14 10.62 -24.48
C ASN A 133 -1.10 9.92 -25.06
N SER A 134 -1.47 8.74 -24.55
CA SER A 134 -2.70 8.05 -24.90
C SER A 134 -3.78 8.35 -23.85
N LEU A 135 -4.61 9.36 -24.08
CA LEU A 135 -5.65 9.79 -23.14
C LEU A 135 -7.08 9.43 -23.60
N ILE A 136 -7.21 8.76 -24.74
CA ILE A 136 -8.49 8.61 -25.44
C ILE A 136 -9.46 7.69 -24.71
N ASP A 137 -8.97 6.71 -23.97
CA ASP A 137 -9.81 5.76 -23.26
C ASP A 137 -9.35 5.58 -21.81
N LYS A 138 -10.25 5.87 -20.87
CA LYS A 138 -10.04 5.60 -19.44
C LYS A 138 -10.31 4.14 -19.08
N ARG A 139 -10.13 3.22 -20.01
CA ARG A 139 -10.30 1.79 -19.83
C ARG A 139 -8.97 1.06 -19.95
N VAL A 140 -8.87 -0.04 -19.23
CA VAL A 140 -7.71 -0.93 -19.18
C VAL A 140 -8.18 -2.36 -19.36
N LEU A 141 -7.47 -3.14 -20.15
CA LEU A 141 -7.65 -4.59 -20.19
C LEU A 141 -6.92 -5.20 -18.99
N TYR A 142 -7.67 -5.46 -17.91
CA TYR A 142 -7.17 -6.10 -16.69
C TYR A 142 -7.43 -7.61 -16.76
N ASN A 143 -6.38 -8.40 -16.90
CA ASN A 143 -6.47 -9.80 -17.33
C ASN A 143 -7.27 -9.87 -18.64
N GLU A 144 -8.44 -10.46 -18.66
CA GLU A 144 -9.31 -10.57 -19.82
C GLU A 144 -10.55 -9.68 -19.75
N GLN A 145 -10.64 -8.82 -18.72
CA GLN A 145 -11.76 -7.93 -18.47
C GLN A 145 -11.42 -6.49 -18.84
N LEU A 146 -12.32 -5.82 -19.56
CA LEU A 146 -12.21 -4.40 -19.86
C LEU A 146 -12.80 -3.59 -18.69
N LEU A 147 -11.95 -2.96 -17.89
CA LEU A 147 -12.33 -2.18 -16.72
C LEU A 147 -12.04 -0.70 -16.93
N TYR A 148 -12.80 0.15 -16.23
CA TYR A 148 -12.44 1.56 -16.10
C TYR A 148 -11.29 1.73 -15.12
N ILE A 149 -10.34 2.59 -15.47
CA ILE A 149 -9.19 2.96 -14.64
C ILE A 149 -9.40 4.36 -14.06
N THR A 150 -9.17 4.52 -12.78
CA THR A 150 -9.33 5.79 -12.07
C THR A 150 -8.06 6.12 -11.31
N ASN A 151 -7.66 7.38 -11.37
CA ASN A 151 -6.54 7.92 -10.59
C ASN A 151 -7.07 8.94 -9.57
N SER A 152 -6.71 8.74 -8.30
CA SER A 152 -6.93 9.72 -7.23
C SER A 152 -5.64 9.95 -6.45
N ASN A 153 -4.98 11.06 -6.71
CA ASN A 153 -3.71 11.42 -6.06
C ASN A 153 -2.66 10.29 -6.16
N GLY A 154 -2.55 9.65 -7.32
CA GLY A 154 -1.63 8.52 -7.54
C GLY A 154 -2.05 7.22 -6.87
N LEU A 155 -3.29 7.06 -6.52
CA LEU A 155 -3.94 5.79 -6.20
C LEU A 155 -4.72 5.34 -7.44
N ILE A 156 -4.30 4.25 -8.05
CA ILE A 156 -4.97 3.70 -9.23
C ILE A 156 -5.97 2.64 -8.80
N THR A 157 -7.23 2.78 -9.20
CA THR A 157 -8.30 1.81 -8.92
C THR A 157 -9.03 1.41 -10.21
N PHE A 158 -9.72 0.27 -10.16
CA PHE A 158 -10.43 -0.31 -11.28
C PHE A 158 -11.89 -0.57 -10.93
N GLY A 159 -12.79 -0.45 -11.89
CA GLY A 159 -14.20 -0.72 -11.73
C GLY A 159 -14.85 -1.15 -13.04
N GLU A 160 -15.95 -1.90 -12.95
CA GLU A 160 -16.74 -2.32 -14.13
C GLU A 160 -17.47 -1.14 -14.78
N GLU A 161 -17.79 -0.11 -13.99
CA GLU A 161 -18.44 1.11 -14.43
C GLU A 161 -17.52 2.31 -14.27
N GLN A 162 -17.73 3.33 -15.09
CA GLN A 162 -17.03 4.58 -14.95
C GLN A 162 -17.43 5.23 -13.61
N ASN A 163 -16.47 5.46 -12.74
CA ASN A 163 -16.71 6.17 -11.50
C ASN A 163 -17.01 7.64 -11.80
N ILE A 164 -18.28 8.01 -11.70
CA ILE A 164 -18.78 9.37 -11.92
C ILE A 164 -18.68 10.18 -10.61
N SER A 165 -18.61 9.50 -9.45
CA SER A 165 -18.44 10.15 -8.15
C SER A 165 -17.03 10.68 -8.01
N ASN A 166 -16.91 11.98 -7.72
CA ASN A 166 -15.65 12.60 -7.33
C ASN A 166 -15.49 12.69 -5.80
N ILE A 167 -16.33 11.98 -5.05
CA ILE A 167 -16.36 12.05 -3.59
C ILE A 167 -15.40 11.03 -3.01
N LEU A 168 -14.43 11.50 -2.24
CA LEU A 168 -13.45 10.66 -1.57
C LEU A 168 -13.89 10.33 -0.14
N PHE A 169 -13.42 9.19 0.38
CA PHE A 169 -13.67 8.85 1.79
C PHE A 169 -13.22 9.96 2.75
N GLN A 170 -12.11 10.64 2.47
CA GLN A 170 -11.63 11.75 3.29
C GLN A 170 -12.55 12.97 3.29
N ASP A 171 -13.45 13.12 2.33
CA ASP A 171 -14.39 14.24 2.28
C ASP A 171 -15.52 14.05 3.30
N TYR A 172 -15.96 12.81 3.51
CA TYR A 172 -17.05 12.43 4.41
C TYR A 172 -16.60 11.90 5.77
N PHE A 173 -15.37 11.40 5.87
CA PHE A 173 -14.86 10.76 7.08
C PHE A 173 -13.53 11.36 7.54
N ASP A 174 -13.39 11.52 8.85
CA ASP A 174 -12.08 11.59 9.48
C ASP A 174 -11.58 10.15 9.65
N ILE A 175 -10.41 9.83 9.08
CA ILE A 175 -9.86 8.48 9.06
C ILE A 175 -8.63 8.42 9.97
N TYR A 176 -8.66 7.51 10.93
CA TYR A 176 -7.65 7.38 11.96
C TYR A 176 -6.97 6.01 11.92
N VAL A 177 -5.66 6.00 12.21
CA VAL A 177 -4.89 4.77 12.45
C VAL A 177 -4.92 4.41 13.92
N GLY A 178 -4.90 3.11 14.21
CA GLY A 178 -4.96 2.59 15.57
C GLY A 178 -3.69 2.80 16.38
N LEU A 179 -3.83 2.55 17.65
CA LEU A 179 -2.78 2.62 18.66
C LEU A 179 -1.77 1.48 18.46
N VAL A 180 -0.49 1.75 18.71
CA VAL A 180 0.57 0.73 18.64
C VAL A 180 1.38 0.76 19.93
N SER A 181 1.32 -0.33 20.68
CA SER A 181 2.12 -0.49 21.91
C SER A 181 3.62 -0.59 21.62
N GLY A 182 3.96 -1.23 20.49
CA GLY A 182 5.35 -1.47 20.09
C GLY A 182 6.00 -2.67 20.78
N LYS A 183 5.28 -3.34 21.69
CA LYS A 183 5.71 -4.59 22.35
C LYS A 183 4.48 -5.31 22.93
N GLU A 184 3.78 -6.04 22.07
CA GLU A 184 2.52 -6.71 22.41
C GLU A 184 2.66 -7.69 23.58
N ASP A 185 3.73 -8.50 23.57
CA ASP A 185 4.00 -9.51 24.61
C ASP A 185 4.23 -8.91 26.02
N VAL A 186 4.43 -7.62 26.14
CA VAL A 186 4.57 -6.93 27.43
C VAL A 186 3.30 -6.15 27.80
N PHE A 187 2.76 -5.39 26.84
CA PHE A 187 1.66 -4.48 27.14
C PHE A 187 0.28 -5.13 27.10
N LYS A 188 0.09 -6.19 26.30
CA LYS A 188 -1.15 -6.97 26.30
C LYS A 188 -1.17 -7.89 27.51
N ASN A 189 -2.12 -7.67 28.42
CA ASN A 189 -2.17 -8.41 29.68
C ASN A 189 -3.62 -8.41 30.22
N GLU A 190 -4.21 -9.57 30.33
CA GLU A 190 -5.61 -9.70 30.77
C GLU A 190 -5.82 -9.38 32.26
N GLU A 191 -4.78 -9.58 33.10
CA GLU A 191 -4.87 -9.35 34.56
C GLU A 191 -4.52 -7.91 34.92
N LEU A 192 -3.48 -7.34 34.30
CA LEU A 192 -2.94 -6.04 34.63
C LEU A 192 -3.39 -4.94 33.67
N GLY A 193 -4.06 -5.29 32.57
CA GLY A 193 -4.51 -4.32 31.58
C GLY A 193 -5.52 -3.34 32.18
N ASN A 194 -5.26 -2.06 31.98
CA ASN A 194 -6.06 -0.95 32.51
C ASN A 194 -6.86 -0.21 31.43
N ILE A 195 -6.70 -0.60 30.17
CA ILE A 195 -7.55 -0.17 29.05
C ILE A 195 -7.96 -1.35 28.18
N GLU A 196 -9.12 -1.25 27.56
CA GLU A 196 -9.63 -2.19 26.56
C GLU A 196 -9.35 -1.65 25.17
N VAL A 197 -8.81 -2.49 24.28
CA VAL A 197 -8.41 -2.14 22.91
C VAL A 197 -9.10 -3.08 21.93
N LEU A 198 -9.86 -2.51 21.00
CA LEU A 198 -10.52 -3.24 19.92
C LEU A 198 -9.47 -3.65 18.88
N ASN A 199 -9.30 -4.93 18.63
CA ASN A 199 -8.39 -5.51 17.63
C ASN A 199 -9.10 -6.28 16.50
N GLY A 200 -10.43 -6.25 16.47
CA GLY A 200 -11.30 -6.87 15.46
C GLY A 200 -12.75 -6.75 15.86
N GLU A 201 -13.69 -7.14 15.02
CA GLU A 201 -15.14 -6.99 15.22
C GLU A 201 -15.61 -7.51 16.59
N ASP A 202 -15.15 -8.71 16.98
CA ASP A 202 -15.47 -9.32 18.27
C ASP A 202 -14.23 -9.56 19.13
N LYS A 203 -13.18 -8.76 18.92
CA LYS A 203 -11.90 -8.96 19.57
C LYS A 203 -11.49 -7.74 20.36
N ILE A 204 -11.85 -7.74 21.66
CA ILE A 204 -11.40 -6.75 22.63
C ILE A 204 -10.34 -7.40 23.51
N GLU A 205 -9.24 -6.72 23.73
CA GLU A 205 -8.09 -7.22 24.51
C GLU A 205 -7.64 -6.16 25.49
N LYS A 206 -7.18 -6.58 26.67
CA LYS A 206 -6.73 -5.67 27.71
C LYS A 206 -5.25 -5.36 27.58
N TYR A 207 -4.93 -4.08 27.74
CA TYR A 207 -3.57 -3.57 27.62
C TYR A 207 -3.20 -2.69 28.80
N ILE A 208 -1.92 -2.75 29.17
CA ILE A 208 -1.32 -1.81 30.12
C ILE A 208 -1.00 -0.52 29.35
N TYR A 209 -1.62 0.58 29.74
CA TYR A 209 -1.33 1.91 29.23
C TYR A 209 -1.02 2.87 30.38
N VAL A 210 0.18 3.39 30.44
CA VAL A 210 0.62 4.32 31.48
C VAL A 210 1.22 5.58 30.85
N LYS A 211 0.88 6.74 31.41
CA LYS A 211 1.37 8.05 30.96
C LYS A 211 2.57 8.55 31.75
N LYS A 212 2.79 8.00 32.94
CA LYS A 212 3.89 8.34 33.86
C LYS A 212 4.42 7.07 34.53
N TYR A 213 5.66 7.07 34.90
CA TYR A 213 6.26 6.02 35.69
C TYR A 213 7.01 6.63 36.88
N PRO A 214 6.85 6.10 38.11
CA PRO A 214 5.98 4.98 38.47
C PRO A 214 4.49 5.30 38.27
N TYR A 215 3.69 4.27 37.97
CA TYR A 215 2.23 4.34 37.89
C TYR A 215 1.61 4.04 39.25
N ASP A 216 0.36 4.40 39.48
CA ASP A 216 -0.31 4.26 40.77
C ASP A 216 -0.67 2.79 41.14
N ASN A 217 -0.21 1.80 40.35
CA ASN A 217 -0.39 0.37 40.59
C ASN A 217 0.97 -0.33 40.64
N GLU A 218 1.33 -0.85 41.81
CA GLU A 218 2.63 -1.49 42.07
C GLU A 218 2.85 -2.77 41.24
N LYS A 219 1.79 -3.56 40.96
CA LYS A 219 1.90 -4.77 40.14
C LYS A 219 2.28 -4.42 38.70
N ILE A 220 1.66 -3.36 38.16
CA ILE A 220 2.00 -2.83 36.82
C ILE A 220 3.46 -2.33 36.83
N ASN A 221 3.87 -1.60 37.85
CA ASN A 221 5.25 -1.11 37.94
C ASN A 221 6.26 -2.26 37.94
N LYS A 222 6.06 -3.29 38.76
CA LYS A 222 6.93 -4.48 38.83
C LYS A 222 6.96 -5.21 37.45
N HIS A 223 5.82 -5.37 36.79
CA HIS A 223 5.73 -6.00 35.48
C HIS A 223 6.53 -5.21 34.45
N LEU A 224 6.28 -3.91 34.33
CA LEU A 224 6.99 -3.06 33.37
C LEU A 224 8.50 -3.01 33.66
N LEU A 225 8.91 -2.89 34.94
CA LEU A 225 10.31 -2.86 35.31
C LEU A 225 11.03 -4.15 34.92
N HIS A 226 10.38 -5.31 35.12
CA HIS A 226 10.93 -6.60 34.72
C HIS A 226 11.24 -6.64 33.20
N HIS A 227 10.47 -5.94 32.40
CA HIS A 227 10.65 -5.88 30.96
C HIS A 227 11.38 -4.64 30.43
N LYS A 228 11.92 -3.78 31.32
CA LYS A 228 12.53 -2.48 30.98
C LYS A 228 13.53 -2.57 29.83
N LYS A 229 14.46 -3.52 29.87
CA LYS A 229 15.47 -3.71 28.81
C LYS A 229 14.82 -3.94 27.45
N LYS A 230 13.86 -4.86 27.36
CA LYS A 230 13.10 -5.13 26.10
C LYS A 230 12.34 -3.90 25.61
N LEU A 231 11.87 -3.07 26.53
CA LEU A 231 11.10 -1.86 26.21
C LEU A 231 11.99 -0.73 25.70
N ILE A 232 13.23 -0.61 26.19
CA ILE A 232 14.22 0.34 25.67
C ILE A 232 14.71 -0.06 24.27
N GLU A 233 14.91 -1.34 24.01
CA GLU A 233 15.46 -1.88 22.76
C GLU A 233 14.45 -1.91 21.60
N ARG A 234 13.22 -1.41 21.75
CA ARG A 234 12.20 -1.37 20.69
C ARG A 234 12.62 -0.46 19.53
N GLY A 235 12.45 -0.97 18.30
CA GLY A 235 12.83 -0.25 17.07
C GLY A 235 11.81 0.76 16.54
N ILE A 236 10.62 0.89 17.16
CA ILE A 236 9.52 1.73 16.62
C ILE A 236 9.83 3.24 16.72
N ARG A 237 10.56 3.65 17.77
CA ARG A 237 11.16 4.98 17.98
C ARG A 237 12.30 4.85 18.99
N LYS A 238 13.01 5.93 19.26
CA LYS A 238 14.03 5.93 20.32
C LYS A 238 13.38 5.94 21.69
N PHE A 239 13.81 5.00 22.53
CA PHE A 239 13.46 4.94 23.95
C PHE A 239 14.71 5.10 24.81
N ASN A 240 14.52 5.62 26.03
CA ASN A 240 15.58 5.85 27.01
C ASN A 240 15.01 5.70 28.43
N GLU A 241 15.80 6.02 29.44
CA GLU A 241 15.44 5.93 30.86
C GLU A 241 14.18 6.74 31.25
N ASN A 242 13.80 7.77 30.48
CA ASN A 242 12.69 8.65 30.81
C ASN A 242 11.36 8.25 30.13
N ASN A 243 11.40 7.43 29.06
CA ASN A 243 10.19 7.13 28.25
C ASN A 243 10.02 5.65 27.89
N TRP A 244 10.81 4.76 28.44
CA TRP A 244 10.80 3.32 28.11
C TRP A 244 9.46 2.64 28.37
N PHE A 245 8.67 3.13 29.32
CA PHE A 245 7.36 2.60 29.71
C PHE A 245 6.23 3.03 28.78
N GLU A 246 6.44 4.05 27.94
CA GLU A 246 5.43 4.57 27.05
C GLU A 246 5.17 3.62 25.86
N TRP A 247 3.98 3.71 25.30
CA TRP A 247 3.68 3.05 24.03
C TRP A 247 4.50 3.61 22.87
N GLY A 248 4.75 2.76 21.88
CA GLY A 248 5.52 3.12 20.70
C GLY A 248 4.88 4.25 19.90
N ALA A 249 3.58 4.14 19.64
CA ALA A 249 2.80 5.15 18.94
C ALA A 249 1.33 5.19 19.46
N PRO A 250 1.06 5.94 20.55
CA PRO A 250 -0.30 6.18 21.04
C PRO A 250 -1.02 7.24 20.18
N ARG A 251 -1.17 6.93 18.88
CA ARG A 251 -1.73 7.84 17.87
C ARG A 251 -3.19 8.16 18.18
N ASN A 252 -3.59 9.40 17.95
CA ASN A 252 -4.99 9.85 18.01
C ASN A 252 -5.68 9.66 19.36
N ILE A 253 -4.97 9.37 20.45
CA ILE A 253 -5.58 9.03 21.75
C ILE A 253 -6.45 10.16 22.31
N THR A 254 -6.04 11.40 22.14
CA THR A 254 -6.85 12.58 22.56
C THR A 254 -8.14 12.67 21.74
N THR A 255 -8.06 12.48 20.43
CA THR A 255 -9.21 12.49 19.54
C THR A 255 -10.18 11.35 19.86
N ILE A 256 -9.63 10.15 20.13
CA ILE A 256 -10.43 8.99 20.56
C ILE A 256 -11.17 9.34 21.85
N ASN A 257 -10.48 9.83 22.87
CA ASN A 257 -11.08 10.19 24.16
C ASN A 257 -12.25 11.17 24.03
N ASN A 258 -12.10 12.18 23.17
CA ASN A 258 -13.12 13.21 22.93
C ASN A 258 -14.33 12.70 22.13
N ASN A 259 -14.27 11.49 21.60
CA ASN A 259 -15.32 10.93 20.73
C ASN A 259 -15.81 9.55 21.17
N ILE A 260 -15.35 9.02 22.30
CA ILE A 260 -15.78 7.71 22.82
C ILE A 260 -17.30 7.56 22.77
N GLY A 261 -17.78 6.42 22.29
CA GLY A 261 -19.19 6.08 22.21
C GLY A 261 -19.95 6.61 20.98
N LYS A 262 -19.35 7.52 20.17
CA LYS A 262 -19.95 7.93 18.89
C LYS A 262 -19.88 6.81 17.87
N ASN A 263 -20.86 6.73 16.98
CA ASN A 263 -20.88 5.74 15.91
C ASN A 263 -19.73 5.96 14.92
N CYS A 264 -19.11 4.88 14.49
CA CYS A 264 -18.03 4.87 13.51
C CYS A 264 -18.01 3.56 12.73
N ILE A 265 -17.17 3.47 11.72
CA ILE A 265 -16.84 2.25 10.98
C ILE A 265 -15.41 1.88 11.30
N TYR A 266 -15.15 0.60 11.50
CA TYR A 266 -13.81 0.04 11.53
C TYR A 266 -13.55 -0.76 10.26
N ILE A 267 -12.33 -0.70 9.73
CA ILE A 267 -11.87 -1.51 8.61
C ILE A 267 -10.53 -2.15 8.96
N SER A 268 -10.41 -3.45 8.71
CA SER A 268 -9.15 -4.19 8.90
C SER A 268 -8.13 -3.72 7.86
N ASN A 269 -6.94 -3.34 8.30
CA ASN A 269 -5.88 -2.94 7.37
C ASN A 269 -5.18 -4.13 6.69
N LEU A 270 -5.30 -5.33 7.26
CA LEU A 270 -4.79 -6.58 6.71
C LEU A 270 -5.65 -7.76 7.18
N THR A 271 -6.33 -8.46 6.26
CA THR A 271 -7.17 -9.61 6.61
C THR A 271 -7.36 -10.58 5.44
N ARG A 272 -7.73 -11.82 5.76
CA ARG A 272 -8.27 -12.82 4.81
C ARG A 272 -9.77 -13.08 5.04
N LYS A 273 -10.38 -12.39 6.00
CA LYS A 273 -11.82 -12.53 6.25
C LYS A 273 -12.63 -11.95 5.09
N PRO A 274 -13.81 -12.51 4.78
CA PRO A 274 -14.66 -11.99 3.70
C PRO A 274 -15.16 -10.57 3.99
N ASN A 275 -15.49 -10.28 5.25
CA ASN A 275 -15.87 -8.95 5.70
C ASN A 275 -14.65 -8.22 6.22
N VAL A 276 -14.35 -7.09 5.62
CA VAL A 276 -13.20 -6.25 5.98
C VAL A 276 -13.57 -5.07 6.86
N ALA A 277 -14.84 -4.65 6.83
CA ALA A 277 -15.39 -3.52 7.57
C ALA A 277 -16.61 -3.90 8.41
N PHE A 278 -16.78 -3.20 9.54
CA PHE A 278 -17.89 -3.40 10.47
C PHE A 278 -18.25 -2.10 11.20
N LEU A 279 -19.51 -2.02 11.66
CA LEU A 279 -19.97 -0.91 12.49
C LEU A 279 -19.46 -1.04 13.92
N GLY A 280 -19.21 0.09 14.54
CA GLY A 280 -18.83 0.15 15.93
C GLY A 280 -19.05 1.51 16.56
N LYS A 281 -18.62 1.62 17.79
CA LYS A 281 -18.51 2.90 18.51
C LYS A 281 -17.05 3.25 18.70
N VAL A 282 -16.74 4.53 18.63
CA VAL A 282 -15.38 5.04 18.89
C VAL A 282 -14.91 4.54 20.25
N ASN A 283 -13.81 3.82 20.26
CA ASN A 283 -13.11 3.32 21.42
C ASN A 283 -11.60 3.22 21.10
N TYR A 284 -10.78 2.86 22.06
CA TYR A 284 -9.38 2.52 21.79
C TYR A 284 -9.33 1.32 20.84
N PHE A 285 -8.50 1.42 19.81
CA PHE A 285 -8.37 0.35 18.81
C PHE A 285 -6.91 0.19 18.38
N GLY A 286 -6.55 -1.03 18.05
CA GLY A 286 -5.18 -1.42 17.70
C GLY A 286 -4.78 -1.11 16.28
N GLY A 287 -3.47 -1.13 16.01
CA GLY A 287 -2.88 -0.78 14.72
C GLY A 287 -3.27 -1.70 13.54
N GLY A 288 -3.99 -2.80 13.80
CA GLY A 288 -4.59 -3.67 12.79
C GLY A 288 -5.88 -3.13 12.15
N LEU A 289 -6.41 -2.02 12.66
CA LEU A 289 -7.63 -1.38 12.20
C LEU A 289 -7.38 0.08 11.78
N LEU A 290 -8.23 0.55 10.86
CA LEU A 290 -8.49 1.97 10.63
C LEU A 290 -9.90 2.27 11.13
N MET A 291 -10.12 3.48 11.64
CA MET A 291 -11.42 3.96 12.09
C MET A 291 -11.87 5.13 11.22
N LEU A 292 -13.11 5.05 10.70
CA LEU A 292 -13.76 6.09 9.94
C LEU A 292 -14.84 6.74 10.83
N LYS A 293 -14.59 7.97 11.26
CA LYS A 293 -15.57 8.77 11.99
C LYS A 293 -16.28 9.70 11.00
N PRO A 294 -17.62 9.64 10.87
CA PRO A 294 -18.33 10.50 9.94
C PRO A 294 -18.20 11.98 10.35
N LYS A 295 -17.99 12.85 9.36
CA LYS A 295 -17.99 14.33 9.51
C LYS A 295 -19.40 14.86 9.44
N THR A 296 -20.26 14.23 8.65
CA THR A 296 -21.65 14.58 8.42
C THR A 296 -22.55 13.37 8.63
N LYS A 297 -23.86 13.58 8.74
CA LYS A 297 -24.81 12.49 8.85
C LYS A 297 -24.86 11.70 7.53
N CYS A 298 -24.60 10.41 7.57
CA CYS A 298 -24.69 9.47 6.44
C CYS A 298 -25.16 8.11 6.92
N ASN A 299 -25.57 7.24 5.98
CA ASN A 299 -25.96 5.87 6.29
C ASN A 299 -24.73 4.97 6.41
N LEU A 300 -24.27 4.74 7.64
CA LEU A 300 -23.07 3.93 7.88
C LEU A 300 -23.23 2.47 7.43
N ASN A 301 -24.44 1.91 7.42
CA ASN A 301 -24.69 0.55 6.95
C ASN A 301 -24.40 0.43 5.44
N ASN A 302 -24.83 1.41 4.65
CA ASN A 302 -24.55 1.44 3.21
C ASN A 302 -23.03 1.49 2.96
N ILE A 303 -22.31 2.35 3.69
CA ILE A 303 -20.86 2.45 3.57
C ILE A 303 -20.17 1.13 3.95
N VAL A 304 -20.57 0.47 5.02
CA VAL A 304 -20.03 -0.86 5.40
C VAL A 304 -20.33 -1.88 4.31
N SER A 305 -21.53 -1.86 3.73
CA SER A 305 -21.90 -2.75 2.62
C SER A 305 -20.98 -2.52 1.40
N TYR A 306 -20.73 -1.28 1.03
CA TYR A 306 -19.79 -0.93 -0.04
C TYR A 306 -18.36 -1.40 0.26
N LEU A 307 -17.83 -1.11 1.46
CA LEU A 307 -16.49 -1.52 1.85
C LEU A 307 -16.30 -3.05 1.84
N ASN A 308 -17.38 -3.80 2.08
CA ASN A 308 -17.41 -5.26 2.02
C ASN A 308 -17.73 -5.82 0.63
N SER A 309 -18.08 -5.00 -0.35
CA SER A 309 -18.35 -5.43 -1.73
C SER A 309 -17.03 -5.84 -2.44
N ASN A 310 -17.15 -6.68 -3.45
CA ASN A 310 -16.00 -7.03 -4.31
C ASN A 310 -15.51 -5.82 -5.10
N THR A 311 -16.41 -4.97 -5.56
CA THR A 311 -16.08 -3.72 -6.26
C THR A 311 -15.05 -2.88 -5.50
N PHE A 312 -15.15 -2.79 -4.17
CA PHE A 312 -14.15 -2.12 -3.35
C PHE A 312 -12.95 -3.01 -3.03
N LYS A 313 -13.20 -4.23 -2.50
CA LYS A 313 -12.16 -5.10 -1.96
C LYS A 313 -11.12 -5.53 -2.99
N ASP A 314 -11.55 -5.87 -4.21
CA ASP A 314 -10.68 -6.44 -5.23
C ASP A 314 -9.59 -5.46 -5.66
N ASN A 315 -9.82 -4.17 -5.48
CA ASN A 315 -8.78 -3.16 -5.65
C ASN A 315 -7.62 -3.25 -4.64
N PHE A 316 -7.81 -3.96 -3.53
CA PHE A 316 -6.86 -4.01 -2.41
C PHE A 316 -6.49 -5.43 -2.00
N VAL A 317 -6.65 -6.40 -2.90
CA VAL A 317 -6.23 -7.80 -2.68
C VAL A 317 -4.83 -8.01 -3.23
N PHE A 318 -3.91 -8.42 -2.35
CA PHE A 318 -2.52 -8.75 -2.68
C PHE A 318 -2.17 -10.10 -2.05
N SER A 319 -1.66 -11.04 -2.84
CA SER A 319 -1.36 -12.41 -2.39
C SER A 319 -2.53 -13.06 -1.64
N GLY A 320 -3.76 -12.87 -2.13
CA GLY A 320 -4.98 -13.42 -1.52
C GLY A 320 -5.34 -12.82 -0.16
N ARG A 321 -4.81 -11.64 0.17
CA ARG A 321 -5.13 -10.89 1.40
C ARG A 321 -5.60 -9.48 1.05
N PHE A 322 -6.69 -9.05 1.66
CA PHE A 322 -7.05 -7.65 1.67
C PHE A 322 -6.03 -6.85 2.48
N LYS A 323 -5.52 -5.77 1.90
CA LYS A 323 -4.53 -4.87 2.54
C LYS A 323 -4.80 -3.44 2.13
N ILE A 324 -5.11 -2.58 3.10
CA ILE A 324 -5.37 -1.15 2.89
C ILE A 324 -4.69 -0.31 3.96
N GLY A 325 -4.13 0.83 3.56
CA GLY A 325 -3.60 1.83 4.48
C GLY A 325 -4.48 3.08 4.54
N GLN A 326 -4.25 3.94 5.53
CA GLN A 326 -5.01 5.18 5.70
C GLN A 326 -5.03 6.04 4.43
N ARG A 327 -3.87 6.27 3.79
CA ARG A 327 -3.79 7.08 2.57
C ARG A 327 -4.62 6.49 1.43
N GLN A 328 -4.57 5.16 1.26
CA GLN A 328 -5.33 4.48 0.22
C GLN A 328 -6.83 4.65 0.46
N LEU A 329 -7.28 4.45 1.69
CA LEU A 329 -8.68 4.66 2.05
C LEU A 329 -9.11 6.11 1.89
N CYS A 330 -8.30 7.08 2.33
CA CYS A 330 -8.57 8.52 2.15
C CYS A 330 -8.82 8.89 0.68
N ASN A 331 -8.03 8.34 -0.23
CA ASN A 331 -8.09 8.64 -1.66
C ASN A 331 -8.98 7.67 -2.47
N SER A 332 -9.67 6.75 -1.83
CA SER A 332 -10.68 5.92 -2.49
C SER A 332 -11.98 6.69 -2.65
N PHE A 333 -12.68 6.44 -3.76
CA PHE A 333 -13.99 7.03 -4.03
C PHE A 333 -15.11 6.31 -3.29
N ILE A 334 -16.15 7.06 -2.96
CA ILE A 334 -17.44 6.53 -2.47
C ILE A 334 -18.45 6.76 -3.61
N PRO A 335 -19.07 5.71 -4.18
CA PRO A 335 -20.16 5.88 -5.11
C PRO A 335 -21.34 6.60 -4.43
N SER A 336 -21.96 7.54 -5.14
CA SER A 336 -23.00 8.43 -4.59
C SER A 336 -24.22 7.69 -4.03
N GLU A 337 -24.53 6.52 -4.57
CA GLU A 337 -25.63 5.65 -4.12
C GLU A 337 -25.46 5.06 -2.72
N TYR A 338 -24.24 5.12 -2.16
CA TYR A 338 -23.97 4.64 -0.79
C TYR A 338 -23.97 5.77 0.26
N LEU A 339 -24.05 7.03 -0.15
CA LEU A 339 -24.09 8.17 0.74
C LEU A 339 -25.54 8.53 1.10
#